data_c893a2e787f63aecff5aede65237bf33
#
_entry.id   c893a2e787f63aecff5aede65237bf33
#
_cell.length_a   1.000
_cell.length_b   1.000
_cell.length_c   1.000
_cell.angle_alpha   90.00
_cell.angle_beta   90.00
_cell.angle_gamma   90.00
#
_symmetry.space_group_name_H-M   'P 1'
#
loop_
_entity.id
_entity.type
_entity.pdbx_description
1 polymer ?
#
loop_
_entity_poly.entity_id
_entity_poly.type
_entity_poly.pdbx_seq_one_letter_code
_entity_poly.pdbx_strand_id
1 'polypeptide(L)'
;LLEEFGEACKSALRKQFSEKRRGTFRPRMSSIGKPLCQLQMESKNVKGEGQPYNVKMRNTFGDLIEALAIFVMKSAGVEVKDEQKKVKLKFTDSEIEGRLDVKINEKVWDIKSASPYSFTKKFEGGFEEVAKDDAFGYVPQGYLYSESEKMPFGGWIVINKSTGEWTVCETPIDDDSYRVKALASAEANIAAIKNNVPFKRCFDDIEETFRTKKTGNKILGIACTFCSYKLPCWGSKLQLLPQQQSQGKNPKWVWYTEVNNPRKDNALEKGGG
;
A
#
# COMPACT_ATOMS: atom_id res chain seq x y z
N LEU A 1 4.85 27.79 11.84
CA LEU A 1 4.85 27.00 10.59
C LEU A 1 6.18 26.29 10.32
N LEU A 2 7.34 27.01 10.30
CA LEU A 2 8.65 26.37 10.06
C LEU A 2 9.05 25.43 11.21
N GLU A 3 8.81 25.82 12.45
CA GLU A 3 9.04 24.97 13.61
C GLU A 3 8.13 23.70 13.60
N GLU A 4 6.85 23.87 13.29
CA GLU A 4 5.90 22.76 13.14
C GLU A 4 6.37 21.78 12.06
N PHE A 5 6.81 22.29 10.92
CA PHE A 5 7.40 21.46 9.86
C PHE A 5 8.65 20.71 10.34
N GLY A 6 9.55 21.39 11.09
CA GLY A 6 10.72 20.77 11.68
C GLY A 6 10.39 19.62 12.62
N GLU A 7 9.38 19.76 13.48
CA GLU A 7 8.92 18.67 14.36
C GLU A 7 8.24 17.54 13.58
N ALA A 8 7.47 17.83 12.53
CA ALA A 8 6.90 16.84 11.67
C ALA A 8 7.99 15.98 10.98
N CYS A 9 9.06 16.60 10.48
CA CYS A 9 10.20 15.87 9.91
C CYS A 9 10.91 14.98 10.93
N LYS A 10 11.15 15.47 12.15
CA LYS A 10 11.73 14.66 13.24
C LYS A 10 10.82 13.48 13.60
N SER A 11 9.50 13.70 13.62
CA SER A 11 8.52 12.65 13.88
C SER A 11 8.54 11.58 12.80
N ALA A 12 8.62 11.96 11.52
CA ALA A 12 8.72 11.04 10.38
C ALA A 12 9.95 10.13 10.49
N LEU A 13 11.11 10.69 10.82
CA LEU A 13 12.33 9.93 11.04
C LEU A 13 12.20 8.95 12.21
N ARG A 14 11.70 9.40 13.36
CA ARG A 14 11.48 8.54 14.54
C ARG A 14 10.53 7.40 14.23
N LYS A 15 9.46 7.64 13.48
CA LYS A 15 8.45 6.62 13.10
C LYS A 15 9.05 5.43 12.38
N GLN A 16 10.02 5.64 11.50
CA GLN A 16 10.60 4.60 10.67
C GLN A 16 11.84 3.92 11.27
N PHE A 17 12.62 4.66 12.05
CA PHE A 17 13.92 4.19 12.57
C PHE A 17 13.94 3.86 14.05
N SER A 18 12.90 4.20 14.83
CA SER A 18 12.77 3.71 16.19
C SER A 18 12.50 2.19 16.24
N GLU A 19 13.00 1.53 17.24
CA GLU A 19 12.67 0.13 17.49
C GLU A 19 11.17 -0.02 17.75
N LYS A 20 10.50 -0.75 16.86
CA LYS A 20 9.09 -1.08 17.04
C LYS A 20 8.99 -2.32 17.93
N ARG A 21 8.56 -2.16 19.18
CA ARG A 21 8.11 -3.30 19.98
C ARG A 21 6.88 -3.90 19.30
N ARG A 22 6.90 -5.23 19.07
CA ARG A 22 5.71 -5.95 18.61
C ARG A 22 4.66 -5.88 19.71
N GLY A 23 3.62 -5.11 19.47
CA GLY A 23 2.45 -5.05 20.33
C GLY A 23 1.38 -6.05 19.88
N THR A 24 0.33 -6.18 20.66
CA THR A 24 -0.89 -6.89 20.26
C THR A 24 -1.43 -6.26 18.97
N PHE A 25 -1.85 -7.10 18.04
CA PHE A 25 -2.49 -6.63 16.78
C PHE A 25 -3.71 -5.76 17.13
N ARG A 26 -3.76 -4.59 16.50
CA ARG A 26 -4.92 -3.68 16.58
C ARG A 26 -5.31 -3.28 15.17
N PRO A 27 -6.54 -3.53 14.76
CA PRO A 27 -7.03 -3.06 13.48
C PRO A 27 -6.92 -1.53 13.38
N ARG A 28 -6.46 -1.04 12.23
CA ARG A 28 -6.34 0.39 11.96
C ARG A 28 -7.02 0.72 10.65
N MET A 29 -7.58 1.92 10.52
CA MET A 29 -8.22 2.37 9.28
C MET A 29 -7.29 2.26 8.07
N SER A 30 -6.00 2.58 8.23
CA SER A 30 -4.97 2.47 7.18
C SER A 30 -4.55 1.04 6.81
N SER A 31 -5.08 0.02 7.50
CA SER A 31 -4.67 -1.37 7.24
C SER A 31 -5.85 -2.33 7.10
N ILE A 32 -7.02 -2.01 7.66
CA ILE A 32 -8.15 -2.95 7.69
C ILE A 32 -8.73 -3.24 6.29
N GLY A 33 -8.50 -2.37 5.32
CA GLY A 33 -8.83 -2.59 3.91
C GLY A 33 -7.89 -3.52 3.16
N LYS A 34 -6.82 -4.01 3.79
CA LYS A 34 -5.92 -5.00 3.20
C LYS A 34 -6.61 -6.35 3.02
N PRO A 35 -6.07 -7.23 2.13
CA PRO A 35 -6.57 -8.58 1.98
C PRO A 35 -6.63 -9.34 3.30
N LEU A 36 -7.72 -10.07 3.55
CA LEU A 36 -7.96 -10.80 4.81
C LEU A 36 -6.80 -11.75 5.16
N CYS A 37 -6.22 -12.44 4.19
CA CYS A 37 -5.08 -13.34 4.41
C CYS A 37 -3.87 -12.62 5.02
N GLN A 38 -3.61 -11.38 4.63
CA GLN A 38 -2.54 -10.57 5.23
C GLN A 38 -2.89 -10.15 6.65
N LEU A 39 -4.12 -9.71 6.89
CA LEU A 39 -4.60 -9.34 8.23
C LEU A 39 -4.59 -10.53 9.20
N GLN A 40 -4.95 -11.73 8.73
CA GLN A 40 -4.86 -12.96 9.52
C GLN A 40 -3.43 -13.29 9.94
N MET A 41 -2.45 -13.10 9.04
CA MET A 41 -1.04 -13.27 9.39
C MET A 41 -0.57 -12.21 10.40
N GLU A 42 -0.99 -10.95 10.23
CA GLU A 42 -0.69 -9.88 11.17
C GLU A 42 -1.29 -10.15 12.56
N SER A 43 -2.54 -10.56 12.63
CA SER A 43 -3.25 -10.82 13.89
C SER A 43 -2.67 -12.00 14.69
N LYS A 44 -2.14 -12.99 14.00
CA LYS A 44 -1.47 -14.15 14.57
C LYS A 44 0.02 -13.92 14.87
N ASN A 45 0.52 -12.68 14.70
CA ASN A 45 1.93 -12.32 14.86
C ASN A 45 2.89 -13.21 14.05
N VAL A 46 2.45 -13.70 12.88
CA VAL A 46 3.33 -14.46 12.00
C VAL A 46 4.53 -13.59 11.62
N LYS A 47 5.72 -14.17 11.64
CA LYS A 47 6.94 -13.47 11.26
C LYS A 47 6.94 -13.27 9.74
N GLY A 48 6.70 -12.04 9.30
CA GLY A 48 6.88 -11.64 7.91
C GLY A 48 8.35 -11.36 7.56
N GLU A 49 8.59 -11.05 6.29
CA GLU A 49 9.90 -10.53 5.88
C GLU A 49 10.20 -9.21 6.60
N GLY A 50 11.43 -9.05 7.06
CA GLY A 50 11.90 -7.77 7.57
C GLY A 50 11.85 -6.71 6.47
N GLN A 51 11.53 -5.48 6.83
CA GLN A 51 11.59 -4.38 5.86
C GLN A 51 13.05 -4.07 5.52
N PRO A 52 13.49 -4.27 4.27
CA PRO A 52 14.82 -3.85 3.83
C PRO A 52 15.03 -2.34 4.05
N TYR A 53 16.27 -1.93 4.19
CA TYR A 53 16.61 -0.52 4.45
C TYR A 53 16.00 0.44 3.41
N ASN A 54 16.06 0.08 2.13
CA ASN A 54 15.49 0.88 1.05
C ASN A 54 13.96 1.03 1.14
N VAL A 55 13.26 0.07 1.73
CA VAL A 55 11.81 0.18 1.99
C VAL A 55 11.56 1.16 3.14
N LYS A 56 12.35 1.09 4.22
CA LYS A 56 12.27 2.06 5.32
C LYS A 56 12.53 3.48 4.82
N MET A 57 13.57 3.66 3.99
CA MET A 57 13.87 4.97 3.39
C MET A 57 12.71 5.50 2.52
N ARG A 58 12.12 4.64 1.68
CA ARG A 58 10.94 5.05 0.87
C ARG A 58 9.75 5.47 1.74
N ASN A 59 9.50 4.77 2.83
CA ASN A 59 8.44 5.15 3.77
C ASN A 59 8.76 6.49 4.46
N THR A 60 10.02 6.69 4.86
CA THR A 60 10.48 7.97 5.43
C THR A 60 10.28 9.11 4.44
N PHE A 61 10.65 8.93 3.19
CA PHE A 61 10.42 9.95 2.14
C PHE A 61 8.93 10.22 1.95
N GLY A 62 8.07 9.19 2.06
CA GLY A 62 6.62 9.38 2.05
C GLY A 62 6.15 10.31 3.17
N ASP A 63 6.54 9.99 4.40
CA ASP A 63 6.18 10.78 5.59
C ASP A 63 6.75 12.22 5.51
N LEU A 64 7.97 12.41 4.96
CA LEU A 64 8.56 13.74 4.77
C LEU A 64 7.87 14.56 3.67
N ILE A 65 7.51 13.92 2.56
CA ILE A 65 6.78 14.57 1.47
C ILE A 65 5.39 15.01 1.94
N GLU A 66 4.73 14.21 2.76
CA GLU A 66 3.45 14.58 3.37
C GLU A 66 3.60 15.84 4.24
N ALA A 67 4.59 15.88 5.13
CA ALA A 67 4.87 17.06 5.95
C ALA A 67 5.19 18.29 5.09
N LEU A 68 5.99 18.11 4.02
CA LEU A 68 6.32 19.17 3.07
C LEU A 68 5.07 19.66 2.33
N ALA A 69 4.19 18.76 1.91
CA ALA A 69 2.95 19.12 1.24
C ALA A 69 2.07 20.01 2.11
N ILE A 70 1.87 19.63 3.37
CA ILE A 70 1.13 20.43 4.34
C ILE A 70 1.77 21.83 4.53
N PHE A 71 3.10 21.88 4.68
CA PHE A 71 3.82 23.14 4.80
C PHE A 71 3.63 24.04 3.57
N VAL A 72 3.74 23.49 2.37
CA VAL A 72 3.57 24.25 1.11
C VAL A 72 2.15 24.77 0.96
N MET A 73 1.15 23.94 1.20
CA MET A 73 -0.26 24.34 1.14
C MET A 73 -0.58 25.47 2.10
N LYS A 74 -0.13 25.37 3.36
CA LYS A 74 -0.30 26.44 4.36
C LYS A 74 0.43 27.72 3.96
N SER A 75 1.64 27.61 3.42
CA SER A 75 2.42 28.76 2.94
C SER A 75 1.74 29.46 1.76
N ALA A 76 1.01 28.71 0.94
CA ALA A 76 0.20 29.25 -0.14
C ALA A 76 -1.17 29.81 0.30
N GLY A 77 -1.47 29.79 1.59
CA GLY A 77 -2.72 30.31 2.13
C GLY A 77 -3.89 29.34 2.11
N VAL A 78 -3.66 28.06 1.82
CA VAL A 78 -4.70 27.03 1.91
C VAL A 78 -5.06 26.79 3.37
N GLU A 79 -6.35 26.85 3.71
CA GLU A 79 -6.84 26.54 5.05
C GLU A 79 -6.82 25.02 5.27
N VAL A 80 -5.73 24.54 5.88
CA VAL A 80 -5.54 23.12 6.25
C VAL A 80 -5.94 22.95 7.71
N LYS A 81 -6.90 22.05 7.96
CA LYS A 81 -7.43 21.74 9.31
C LYS A 81 -7.10 20.31 9.70
N ASP A 82 -7.10 20.05 11.00
CA ASP A 82 -7.02 18.71 11.61
C ASP A 82 -5.86 17.84 11.10
N GLU A 83 -4.69 18.43 10.93
CA GLU A 83 -3.48 17.73 10.47
C GLU A 83 -3.14 16.56 11.38
N GLN A 84 -2.94 15.39 10.79
CA GLN A 84 -2.56 14.16 11.49
C GLN A 84 -3.46 13.86 12.69
N LYS A 85 -4.75 14.24 12.63
CA LYS A 85 -5.72 14.04 13.69
C LYS A 85 -5.98 12.55 13.92
N LYS A 86 -5.89 12.13 15.18
CA LYS A 86 -6.33 10.79 15.59
C LYS A 86 -7.85 10.73 15.53
N VAL A 87 -8.35 9.72 14.86
CA VAL A 87 -9.79 9.49 14.68
C VAL A 87 -10.14 8.04 15.02
N LYS A 88 -11.43 7.82 15.34
CA LYS A 88 -11.98 6.53 15.70
C LYS A 88 -13.26 6.27 14.94
N LEU A 89 -13.44 5.04 14.51
CA LEU A 89 -14.67 4.58 13.88
C LEU A 89 -15.21 3.37 14.63
N LYS A 90 -16.48 3.46 15.03
CA LYS A 90 -17.17 2.36 15.72
C LYS A 90 -17.95 1.53 14.71
N PHE A 91 -17.80 0.23 14.82
CA PHE A 91 -18.65 -0.79 14.22
C PHE A 91 -19.51 -1.41 15.33
N THR A 92 -20.40 -2.33 14.98
CA THR A 92 -21.34 -2.94 15.93
C THR A 92 -20.65 -3.46 17.20
N ASP A 93 -19.55 -4.20 17.05
CA ASP A 93 -18.85 -4.86 18.18
C ASP A 93 -17.38 -4.47 18.31
N SER A 94 -16.93 -3.42 17.66
CA SER A 94 -15.51 -3.05 17.61
C SER A 94 -15.30 -1.59 17.31
N GLU A 95 -14.13 -1.10 17.64
CA GLU A 95 -13.67 0.24 17.30
C GLU A 95 -12.30 0.10 16.62
N ILE A 96 -12.10 0.85 15.54
CA ILE A 96 -10.80 0.98 14.88
C ILE A 96 -10.29 2.41 14.97
N GLU A 97 -8.98 2.54 15.06
CA GLU A 97 -8.33 3.84 15.17
C GLU A 97 -7.59 4.16 13.85
N GLY A 98 -7.43 5.43 13.58
CA GLY A 98 -6.64 5.92 12.47
C GLY A 98 -6.08 7.30 12.75
N ARG A 99 -5.36 7.80 11.77
CA ARG A 99 -4.86 9.17 11.75
C ARG A 99 -5.07 9.69 10.33
N LEU A 100 -6.01 10.60 10.18
CA LEU A 100 -6.24 11.27 8.90
C LEU A 100 -5.12 12.27 8.62
N ASP A 101 -4.85 12.54 7.36
CA ASP A 101 -3.77 13.46 7.01
C ASP A 101 -4.22 14.90 7.16
N VAL A 102 -5.25 15.33 6.44
CA VAL A 102 -5.73 16.73 6.48
C VAL A 102 -7.23 16.84 6.16
N LYS A 103 -7.81 17.97 6.55
CA LYS A 103 -9.12 18.45 6.07
C LYS A 103 -8.92 19.76 5.32
N ILE A 104 -9.54 19.86 4.15
CA ILE A 104 -9.55 21.05 3.30
C ILE A 104 -10.96 21.19 2.70
N ASN A 105 -11.55 22.38 2.78
CA ASN A 105 -12.87 22.69 2.23
C ASN A 105 -13.95 21.67 2.65
N GLU A 106 -14.03 21.39 3.94
CA GLU A 106 -15.00 20.46 4.55
C GLU A 106 -14.96 19.03 3.95
N LYS A 107 -13.82 18.61 3.43
CA LYS A 107 -13.55 17.25 2.94
C LYS A 107 -12.32 16.68 3.63
N VAL A 108 -12.31 15.37 3.82
CA VAL A 108 -11.11 14.62 4.26
C VAL A 108 -10.26 14.32 3.04
N TRP A 109 -8.97 14.61 3.11
CA TRP A 109 -8.00 14.34 2.06
C TRP A 109 -6.85 13.48 2.59
N ASP A 110 -6.37 12.60 1.75
CA ASP A 110 -5.22 11.76 2.05
C ASP A 110 -4.06 12.14 1.12
N ILE A 111 -2.88 12.35 1.70
CA ILE A 111 -1.69 12.83 0.96
C ILE A 111 -0.84 11.63 0.57
N LYS A 112 -0.48 11.51 -0.69
CA LYS A 112 0.32 10.40 -1.20
C LYS A 112 1.56 10.86 -1.94
N SER A 113 2.70 10.22 -1.65
CA SER A 113 3.88 10.30 -2.49
C SER A 113 3.87 9.14 -3.51
N ALA A 114 3.90 9.45 -4.79
CA ALA A 114 3.82 8.44 -5.84
C ALA A 114 5.15 8.31 -6.61
N SER A 115 5.41 7.11 -7.14
CA SER A 115 6.41 6.94 -8.19
C SER A 115 5.90 7.55 -9.50
N PRO A 116 6.78 7.91 -10.46
CA PRO A 116 6.33 8.45 -11.75
C PRO A 116 5.27 7.56 -12.42
N TYR A 117 5.46 6.24 -12.40
CA TYR A 117 4.49 5.29 -12.95
C TYR A 117 3.13 5.37 -12.24
N SER A 118 3.11 5.31 -10.91
CA SER A 118 1.85 5.37 -10.16
C SER A 118 1.18 6.74 -10.27
N PHE A 119 1.96 7.81 -10.31
CA PHE A 119 1.48 9.16 -10.51
C PHE A 119 0.71 9.26 -11.84
N THR A 120 1.37 8.94 -12.95
CA THR A 120 0.79 9.09 -14.29
C THR A 120 -0.28 8.04 -14.61
N LYS A 121 -0.10 6.77 -14.22
CA LYS A 121 -0.99 5.69 -14.64
C LYS A 121 -2.16 5.43 -13.70
N LYS A 122 -2.05 5.82 -12.44
CA LYS A 122 -3.13 5.64 -11.46
C LYS A 122 -3.80 6.96 -11.11
N PHE A 123 -3.06 7.86 -10.49
CA PHE A 123 -3.67 9.06 -9.91
C PHE A 123 -4.09 10.11 -10.96
N GLU A 124 -3.29 10.37 -11.99
CA GLU A 124 -3.71 11.23 -13.11
C GLU A 124 -4.78 10.54 -13.98
N GLY A 125 -4.84 9.21 -13.98
CA GLY A 125 -5.90 8.44 -14.61
C GLY A 125 -7.24 8.54 -13.92
N GLY A 126 -7.28 9.12 -12.71
CA GLY A 126 -8.48 9.36 -11.93
C GLY A 126 -8.81 8.24 -10.94
N PHE A 127 -9.87 8.47 -10.17
CA PHE A 127 -10.30 7.61 -9.07
C PHE A 127 -10.52 6.14 -9.49
N GLU A 128 -11.16 5.92 -10.64
CA GLU A 128 -11.46 4.57 -11.13
C GLU A 128 -10.20 3.75 -11.41
N GLU A 129 -9.13 4.38 -11.91
CA GLU A 129 -7.86 3.68 -12.13
C GLU A 129 -7.16 3.32 -10.82
N VAL A 130 -7.34 4.12 -9.76
CA VAL A 130 -6.88 3.75 -8.42
C VAL A 130 -7.71 2.60 -7.86
N ALA A 131 -9.04 2.67 -7.97
CA ALA A 131 -9.97 1.69 -7.42
C ALA A 131 -9.88 0.32 -8.11
N LYS A 132 -9.58 0.29 -9.41
CA LYS A 132 -9.50 -0.93 -10.23
C LYS A 132 -8.44 -1.94 -9.74
N ASP A 133 -7.33 -1.44 -9.19
CA ASP A 133 -6.23 -2.27 -8.68
C ASP A 133 -5.67 -1.65 -7.40
N ASP A 134 -6.51 -1.62 -6.35
CA ASP A 134 -6.16 -1.07 -5.04
C ASP A 134 -5.55 -2.11 -4.12
N ALA A 135 -4.39 -2.62 -4.50
CA ALA A 135 -3.66 -3.62 -3.71
C ALA A 135 -3.20 -3.11 -2.32
N PHE A 136 -3.23 -1.79 -2.10
CA PHE A 136 -2.78 -1.15 -0.86
C PHE A 136 -3.91 -0.71 0.06
N GLY A 137 -5.16 -0.73 -0.40
CA GLY A 137 -6.33 -0.34 0.37
C GLY A 137 -6.48 1.17 0.52
N TYR A 138 -6.10 1.95 -0.48
CA TYR A 138 -6.23 3.42 -0.47
C TYR A 138 -7.68 3.88 -0.47
N VAL A 139 -8.53 3.22 -1.25
CA VAL A 139 -9.97 3.52 -1.32
C VAL A 139 -10.64 3.26 0.04
N PRO A 140 -10.55 2.04 0.64
CA PRO A 140 -11.09 1.80 1.97
C PRO A 140 -10.52 2.76 3.02
N GLN A 141 -9.22 3.05 2.99
CA GLN A 141 -8.60 3.98 3.95
C GLN A 141 -9.28 5.35 3.92
N GLY A 142 -9.46 5.93 2.74
CA GLY A 142 -10.07 7.25 2.57
C GLY A 142 -11.52 7.30 3.09
N TYR A 143 -12.34 6.32 2.71
CA TYR A 143 -13.73 6.27 3.17
C TYR A 143 -13.88 5.98 4.66
N LEU A 144 -13.00 5.20 5.26
CA LEU A 144 -13.02 4.98 6.72
C LEU A 144 -12.67 6.25 7.50
N TYR A 145 -11.74 7.07 7.01
CA TYR A 145 -11.46 8.38 7.59
C TYR A 145 -12.63 9.35 7.40
N SER A 146 -13.19 9.38 6.21
CA SER A 146 -14.37 10.19 5.87
C SER A 146 -15.55 9.86 6.80
N GLU A 147 -15.87 8.57 6.97
CA GLU A 147 -16.94 8.11 7.85
C GLU A 147 -16.69 8.46 9.31
N SER A 148 -15.44 8.36 9.79
CA SER A 148 -15.09 8.71 11.18
C SER A 148 -15.29 10.18 11.50
N GLU A 149 -15.23 11.06 10.51
CA GLU A 149 -15.44 12.51 10.65
C GLU A 149 -16.82 12.97 10.14
N LYS A 150 -17.60 12.06 9.57
CA LYS A 150 -18.91 12.37 8.94
C LYS A 150 -18.81 13.48 7.89
N MET A 151 -17.75 13.42 7.11
CA MET A 151 -17.42 14.37 6.05
C MET A 151 -17.14 13.62 4.75
N PRO A 152 -17.36 14.22 3.57
CA PRO A 152 -17.00 13.60 2.30
C PRO A 152 -15.50 13.26 2.22
N PHE A 153 -15.17 12.17 1.55
CA PHE A 153 -13.80 11.92 1.11
C PHE A 153 -13.52 12.78 -0.13
N GLY A 154 -12.55 13.66 -0.07
CA GLY A 154 -12.16 14.51 -1.20
C GLY A 154 -11.38 13.74 -2.26
N GLY A 155 -10.60 12.77 -1.82
CA GLY A 155 -9.69 12.02 -2.66
C GLY A 155 -8.25 12.12 -2.17
N TRP A 156 -7.32 12.09 -3.11
CA TRP A 156 -5.88 12.11 -2.83
C TRP A 156 -5.22 13.38 -3.39
N ILE A 157 -4.38 14.01 -2.56
CA ILE A 157 -3.40 15.01 -2.99
C ILE A 157 -2.09 14.26 -3.21
N VAL A 158 -1.60 14.22 -4.44
CA VAL A 158 -0.51 13.31 -4.81
C VAL A 158 0.69 14.08 -5.33
N ILE A 159 1.85 13.76 -4.78
CA ILE A 159 3.12 14.35 -5.18
C ILE A 159 3.97 13.27 -5.87
N ASN A 160 4.43 13.56 -7.08
CA ASN A 160 5.43 12.76 -7.77
C ASN A 160 6.78 12.95 -7.08
N LYS A 161 7.23 11.92 -6.35
CA LYS A 161 8.46 12.00 -5.54
C LYS A 161 9.76 12.15 -6.34
N SER A 162 9.70 12.01 -7.67
CA SER A 162 10.87 12.15 -8.53
C SER A 162 10.95 13.50 -9.24
N THR A 163 9.79 14.11 -9.55
CA THR A 163 9.72 15.37 -10.29
C THR A 163 9.24 16.53 -9.43
N GLY A 164 8.57 16.27 -8.31
CA GLY A 164 7.92 17.29 -7.48
C GLY A 164 6.58 17.79 -8.03
N GLU A 165 6.08 17.21 -9.11
CA GLU A 165 4.78 17.55 -9.66
C GLU A 165 3.63 17.12 -8.74
N TRP A 166 2.54 17.87 -8.77
CA TRP A 166 1.34 17.63 -7.96
C TRP A 166 0.16 17.32 -8.84
N THR A 167 -0.71 16.43 -8.37
CA THR A 167 -2.03 16.21 -8.93
C THR A 167 -3.05 15.99 -7.81
N VAL A 168 -4.31 16.25 -8.12
CA VAL A 168 -5.44 15.96 -7.24
C VAL A 168 -6.28 14.89 -7.92
N CYS A 169 -6.45 13.76 -7.25
CA CYS A 169 -7.30 12.67 -7.70
C CYS A 169 -8.56 12.68 -6.85
N GLU A 170 -9.60 13.34 -7.34
CA GLU A 170 -10.87 13.51 -6.63
C GLU A 170 -11.73 12.26 -6.66
N THR A 171 -12.57 12.09 -5.63
CA THR A 171 -13.62 11.06 -5.63
C THR A 171 -14.72 11.41 -6.64
N PRO A 172 -15.42 10.40 -7.18
CA PRO A 172 -16.63 10.64 -8.00
C PRO A 172 -17.71 11.40 -7.22
N ILE A 173 -18.57 12.10 -7.94
CA ILE A 173 -19.71 12.80 -7.34
C ILE A 173 -20.66 11.81 -6.66
N ASP A 174 -20.89 10.65 -7.29
CA ASP A 174 -21.67 9.54 -6.74
C ASP A 174 -20.71 8.43 -6.30
N ASP A 175 -20.27 8.50 -5.04
CA ASP A 175 -19.29 7.60 -4.45
C ASP A 175 -19.87 6.64 -3.40
N ASP A 176 -21.17 6.65 -3.17
CA ASP A 176 -21.85 5.84 -2.14
C ASP A 176 -21.53 4.34 -2.26
N SER A 177 -21.44 3.82 -3.47
CA SER A 177 -21.13 2.41 -3.69
C SER A 177 -19.72 2.03 -3.17
N TYR A 178 -18.74 2.91 -3.30
CA TYR A 178 -17.38 2.72 -2.80
C TYR A 178 -17.33 2.84 -1.27
N ARG A 179 -18.05 3.82 -0.72
CA ARG A 179 -18.17 4.02 0.73
C ARG A 179 -18.81 2.80 1.40
N VAL A 180 -19.93 2.32 0.90
CA VAL A 180 -20.63 1.13 1.42
C VAL A 180 -19.75 -0.10 1.34
N LYS A 181 -19.07 -0.34 0.22
CA LYS A 181 -18.13 -1.46 0.07
C LYS A 181 -16.95 -1.36 1.04
N ALA A 182 -16.39 -0.18 1.25
CA ALA A 182 -15.28 0.03 2.17
C ALA A 182 -15.66 -0.31 3.61
N LEU A 183 -16.82 0.17 4.08
CA LEU A 183 -17.34 -0.10 5.42
C LEU A 183 -17.65 -1.58 5.60
N ALA A 184 -18.40 -2.19 4.66
CA ALA A 184 -18.75 -3.61 4.72
C ALA A 184 -17.50 -4.52 4.70
N SER A 185 -16.50 -4.21 3.89
CA SER A 185 -15.24 -4.94 3.84
C SER A 185 -14.45 -4.83 5.14
N ALA A 186 -14.40 -3.64 5.74
CA ALA A 186 -13.72 -3.44 7.01
C ALA A 186 -14.40 -4.22 8.15
N GLU A 187 -15.74 -4.17 8.23
CA GLU A 187 -16.53 -4.92 9.21
C GLU A 187 -16.36 -6.43 9.04
N ALA A 188 -16.44 -6.93 7.82
CA ALA A 188 -16.21 -8.35 7.50
C ALA A 188 -14.80 -8.81 7.90
N ASN A 189 -13.78 -8.02 7.62
CA ASN A 189 -12.40 -8.33 8.00
C ASN A 189 -12.22 -8.35 9.53
N ILE A 190 -12.81 -7.40 10.24
CA ILE A 190 -12.79 -7.37 11.71
C ILE A 190 -13.46 -8.62 12.28
N ALA A 191 -14.66 -8.94 11.80
CA ALA A 191 -15.41 -10.12 12.22
C ALA A 191 -14.65 -11.42 11.94
N ALA A 192 -14.04 -11.56 10.76
CA ALA A 192 -13.24 -12.72 10.39
C ALA A 192 -12.03 -12.93 11.30
N ILE A 193 -11.33 -11.84 11.67
CA ILE A 193 -10.20 -11.91 12.60
C ILE A 193 -10.67 -12.27 14.00
N LYS A 194 -11.73 -11.62 14.49
CA LYS A 194 -12.29 -11.85 15.83
C LYS A 194 -12.79 -13.28 16.02
N ASN A 195 -13.41 -13.83 14.99
CA ASN A 195 -13.96 -15.20 14.98
C ASN A 195 -12.93 -16.27 14.58
N ASN A 196 -11.65 -15.91 14.40
CA ASN A 196 -10.59 -16.83 13.99
C ASN A 196 -10.96 -17.70 12.77
N VAL A 197 -11.56 -17.07 11.75
CA VAL A 197 -11.91 -17.77 10.51
C VAL A 197 -10.67 -18.48 9.94
N PRO A 198 -10.77 -19.72 9.44
CA PRO A 198 -9.65 -20.46 8.89
C PRO A 198 -8.91 -19.66 7.83
N PHE A 199 -7.58 -19.76 7.84
CA PHE A 199 -6.73 -19.07 6.88
C PHE A 199 -7.00 -19.57 5.45
N LYS A 200 -7.21 -18.63 4.52
CA LYS A 200 -7.28 -18.89 3.10
C LYS A 200 -6.52 -17.82 2.34
N ARG A 201 -5.74 -18.21 1.34
CA ARG A 201 -5.11 -17.24 0.44
C ARG A 201 -6.17 -16.43 -0.30
N CYS A 202 -5.96 -15.13 -0.41
CA CYS A 202 -6.88 -14.24 -1.11
C CYS A 202 -6.62 -14.18 -2.62
N PHE A 203 -5.45 -14.61 -3.07
CA PHE A 203 -5.03 -14.53 -4.46
C PHE A 203 -4.37 -15.84 -4.88
N ASP A 204 -4.56 -16.19 -6.13
CA ASP A 204 -3.83 -17.24 -6.81
C ASP A 204 -2.55 -16.69 -7.47
N ASP A 205 -1.68 -17.58 -7.93
CA ASP A 205 -0.60 -17.21 -8.82
C ASP A 205 -1.16 -16.83 -10.21
N ILE A 206 -0.37 -16.07 -10.94
CA ILE A 206 -0.73 -15.63 -12.28
C ILE A 206 0.26 -16.15 -13.31
N GLU A 207 -0.19 -16.34 -14.54
CA GLU A 207 0.68 -16.73 -15.63
C GLU A 207 1.66 -15.61 -15.97
N GLU A 208 2.95 -15.93 -16.03
CA GLU A 208 3.98 -14.96 -16.43
C GLU A 208 3.80 -14.59 -17.90
N THR A 209 3.87 -13.30 -18.18
CA THR A 209 3.97 -12.76 -19.53
C THR A 209 5.32 -12.09 -19.74
N PHE A 210 5.96 -12.37 -20.86
CA PHE A 210 7.19 -11.71 -21.28
C PHE A 210 7.04 -11.17 -22.71
N ARG A 211 7.20 -9.87 -22.90
CA ARG A 211 6.97 -9.19 -24.20
C ARG A 211 5.61 -9.58 -24.81
N THR A 212 4.56 -9.51 -23.98
CA THR A 212 3.16 -9.84 -24.33
C THR A 212 2.84 -11.32 -24.57
N LYS A 213 3.83 -12.21 -24.55
CA LYS A 213 3.63 -13.66 -24.73
C LYS A 213 3.59 -14.37 -23.38
N LYS A 214 2.68 -15.31 -23.24
CA LYS A 214 2.62 -16.24 -22.11
C LYS A 214 3.84 -17.15 -22.12
N THR A 215 4.47 -17.33 -20.96
CA THR A 215 5.72 -18.11 -20.83
C THR A 215 5.47 -19.54 -20.38
N GLY A 216 4.29 -19.83 -19.84
CA GLY A 216 3.97 -21.10 -19.19
C GLY A 216 4.49 -21.20 -17.75
N ASN A 217 5.22 -20.21 -17.26
CA ASN A 217 5.64 -20.11 -15.85
C ASN A 217 4.55 -19.38 -15.05
N LYS A 218 4.50 -19.64 -13.73
CA LYS A 218 3.61 -18.94 -12.82
C LYS A 218 4.37 -18.08 -11.81
N ILE A 219 3.85 -16.89 -11.56
CA ILE A 219 4.46 -15.88 -10.71
C ILE A 219 3.45 -15.31 -9.70
N LEU A 220 3.95 -14.65 -8.67
CA LEU A 220 3.08 -13.88 -7.79
C LEU A 220 2.49 -12.67 -8.50
N GLY A 221 1.18 -12.46 -8.31
CA GLY A 221 0.53 -11.19 -8.64
C GLY A 221 1.07 -10.04 -7.80
N ILE A 222 0.76 -8.80 -8.20
CA ILE A 222 1.34 -7.58 -7.60
C ILE A 222 1.06 -7.48 -6.10
N ALA A 223 -0.16 -7.78 -5.66
CA ALA A 223 -0.56 -7.75 -4.25
C ALA A 223 0.31 -8.70 -3.38
N CYS A 224 0.61 -9.90 -3.88
CA CYS A 224 1.45 -10.87 -3.20
C CYS A 224 2.94 -10.51 -3.27
N THR A 225 3.40 -9.94 -4.39
CA THR A 225 4.81 -9.54 -4.57
C THR A 225 5.27 -8.54 -3.49
N PHE A 226 4.40 -7.60 -3.13
CA PHE A 226 4.69 -6.59 -2.10
C PHE A 226 4.28 -7.01 -0.69
N CYS A 227 3.63 -8.16 -0.52
CA CYS A 227 3.22 -8.66 0.79
C CYS A 227 4.42 -9.17 1.58
N SER A 228 4.60 -8.69 2.82
CA SER A 228 5.66 -9.17 3.72
C SER A 228 5.47 -10.62 4.19
N TYR A 229 4.29 -11.20 4.00
CA TYR A 229 3.92 -12.55 4.38
C TYR A 229 3.95 -13.55 3.23
N LYS A 230 4.49 -13.19 2.07
CA LYS A 230 4.53 -14.09 0.90
C LYS A 230 5.22 -15.42 1.19
N LEU A 231 6.36 -15.39 1.90
CA LEU A 231 7.07 -16.61 2.26
C LEU A 231 6.26 -17.56 3.17
N PRO A 232 5.73 -17.14 4.33
CA PRO A 232 4.90 -18.02 5.13
C PRO A 232 3.58 -18.40 4.45
N CYS A 233 3.04 -17.56 3.55
CA CYS A 233 1.80 -17.83 2.82
C CYS A 233 1.96 -18.88 1.72
N TRP A 234 3.04 -18.84 0.97
CA TRP A 234 3.28 -19.71 -0.20
C TRP A 234 4.20 -20.89 0.09
N GLY A 235 5.01 -20.79 1.17
CA GLY A 235 5.90 -21.86 1.61
C GLY A 235 7.03 -22.16 0.61
N SER A 236 7.44 -23.43 0.58
CA SER A 236 8.58 -23.90 -0.22
C SER A 236 8.39 -23.83 -1.75
N LYS A 237 7.16 -23.64 -2.22
CA LYS A 237 6.87 -23.45 -3.65
C LYS A 237 7.40 -22.12 -4.20
N LEU A 238 7.63 -21.14 -3.31
CA LEU A 238 7.99 -19.79 -3.74
C LEU A 238 9.51 -19.65 -3.92
N GLN A 239 9.93 -19.24 -5.09
CA GLN A 239 11.33 -19.03 -5.46
C GLN A 239 11.54 -17.63 -6.02
N LEU A 240 12.57 -16.94 -5.53
CA LEU A 240 13.01 -15.67 -6.12
C LEU A 240 14.11 -15.97 -7.14
N LEU A 241 13.81 -15.80 -8.41
CA LEU A 241 14.72 -16.12 -9.51
C LEU A 241 14.84 -14.94 -10.49
N PRO A 242 15.94 -14.85 -11.25
CA PRO A 242 16.01 -13.96 -12.40
C PRO A 242 14.88 -14.28 -13.37
N GLN A 243 14.33 -13.27 -14.03
CA GLN A 243 13.26 -13.47 -15.01
C GLN A 243 13.68 -14.48 -16.09
N GLN A 244 12.99 -15.62 -16.12
CA GLN A 244 13.40 -16.81 -16.82
C GLN A 244 13.49 -16.66 -18.35
N GLN A 245 12.70 -15.75 -18.92
CA GLN A 245 12.72 -15.48 -20.36
C GLN A 245 13.66 -14.33 -20.77
N SER A 246 14.32 -13.69 -19.81
CA SER A 246 15.23 -12.58 -20.09
C SER A 246 16.61 -13.09 -20.51
N GLN A 247 17.13 -12.57 -21.62
CA GLN A 247 18.51 -12.79 -22.08
C GLN A 247 19.47 -11.68 -21.63
N GLY A 248 18.95 -10.70 -20.87
CA GLY A 248 19.76 -9.56 -20.39
C GLY A 248 20.78 -9.99 -19.34
N LYS A 249 21.91 -9.26 -19.26
CA LYS A 249 22.95 -9.48 -18.23
C LYS A 249 22.42 -9.24 -16.81
N ASN A 250 21.48 -8.29 -16.65
CA ASN A 250 20.88 -7.93 -15.38
C ASN A 250 19.36 -8.11 -15.45
N PRO A 251 18.85 -9.32 -15.41
CA PRO A 251 17.40 -9.57 -15.46
C PRO A 251 16.72 -9.09 -14.19
N LYS A 252 15.44 -8.69 -14.32
CA LYS A 252 14.60 -8.42 -13.17
C LYS A 252 14.43 -9.70 -12.33
N TRP A 253 14.46 -9.59 -11.01
CA TRP A 253 14.13 -10.67 -10.10
C TRP A 253 12.62 -10.80 -9.94
N VAL A 254 12.10 -12.04 -10.04
CA VAL A 254 10.66 -12.34 -10.03
C VAL A 254 10.41 -13.48 -9.05
N TRP A 255 9.29 -13.40 -8.34
CA TRP A 255 8.83 -14.47 -7.46
C TRP A 255 8.01 -15.50 -8.25
N TYR A 256 8.59 -16.69 -8.44
CA TYR A 256 7.98 -17.81 -9.14
C TYR A 256 7.33 -18.78 -8.16
N THR A 257 6.14 -19.26 -8.51
CA THR A 257 5.46 -20.38 -7.85
C THR A 257 5.61 -21.67 -8.64
N GLU A 258 5.86 -21.55 -9.96
CA GLU A 258 6.10 -22.66 -10.87
C GLU A 258 6.97 -22.20 -12.05
N VAL A 259 8.00 -22.99 -12.37
CA VAL A 259 8.89 -22.74 -13.52
C VAL A 259 8.84 -23.93 -14.46
N ASN A 260 8.03 -23.83 -15.51
CA ASN A 260 7.91 -24.87 -16.55
C ASN A 260 8.88 -24.64 -17.70
N ASN A 261 9.25 -23.39 -17.94
CA ASN A 261 10.20 -22.96 -18.97
C ASN A 261 11.36 -22.21 -18.32
N PRO A 262 12.39 -22.93 -17.84
CA PRO A 262 13.54 -22.31 -17.20
C PRO A 262 14.40 -21.54 -18.18
N ARG A 263 15.16 -20.58 -17.68
CA ARG A 263 16.18 -19.82 -18.42
C ARG A 263 17.23 -20.80 -18.94
N LYS A 264 17.51 -20.75 -20.24
CA LYS A 264 18.66 -21.46 -20.81
C LYS A 264 19.91 -20.71 -20.39
N ASP A 265 20.67 -21.29 -19.50
CA ASP A 265 21.97 -20.75 -19.09
C ASP A 265 22.96 -20.86 -20.24
N ASN A 266 23.11 -19.80 -21.03
CA ASN A 266 24.21 -19.66 -21.98
C ASN A 266 25.56 -19.40 -21.30
N ALA A 267 25.66 -19.55 -19.98
CA ALA A 267 26.81 -19.15 -19.18
C ALA A 267 27.78 -20.28 -18.85
N LEU A 268 27.43 -21.54 -19.11
CA LEU A 268 28.30 -22.67 -18.77
C LEU A 268 29.06 -23.27 -19.95
N GLU A 269 28.82 -22.81 -21.19
CA GLU A 269 29.54 -23.35 -22.36
C GLU A 269 30.73 -22.51 -22.87
N LYS A 270 31.11 -21.44 -22.18
CA LYS A 270 32.29 -20.62 -22.55
C LYS A 270 33.45 -20.68 -21.57
N GLY A 271 33.53 -21.74 -20.80
CA GLY A 271 34.60 -21.98 -19.83
C GLY A 271 35.38 -23.29 -20.08
N GLY A 272 35.54 -23.70 -21.31
CA GLY A 272 36.31 -24.89 -21.69
C GLY A 272 37.07 -24.65 -22.98
N GLY A 273 38.25 -24.03 -22.87
CA GLY A 273 39.19 -23.85 -23.93
C GLY A 273 40.44 -23.19 -23.42
#